data_a4c5e751af44a5bbd2888ec7e9f81b7c
#
_entry.id   a4c5e751af44a5bbd2888ec7e9f81b7c
#
_cell.length_a   1.000
_cell.length_b   1.000
_cell.length_c   1.000
_cell.angle_alpha   90.00
_cell.angle_beta   90.00
_cell.angle_gamma   90.00
#
_symmetry.space_group_name_H-M   'P 1'
#
loop_
_entity.id
_entity.type
_entity.pdbx_description
1 polymer ?
#
loop_
_entity_poly.entity_id
_entity_poly.type
_entity_poly.pdbx_seq_one_letter_code
_entity_poly.pdbx_strand_id
1 'polypeptide(L)'
;NGFSLSSLTGKRELMQLGGFDHDRERVFLLSTTHGAETHGLAAAIATMKVYREEPVIDVLWQRGQSLADGLKAAAADAGVADHVPILGQPCCLVFGSRDTDGQPSQPFRTLLMQEILRRGVLATSLVVNYSHTEADIDRTVEIFSEAFFVYRRALDEGIEKYLLGRPVKPAIRPFA
;
A
#
# COMPACT_ATOMS: atom_id res chain seq x y z
N ASN A 1 11.84 -2.93 8.32
CA ASN A 1 10.68 -3.65 8.84
C ASN A 1 11.13 -4.69 9.86
N GLY A 2 10.25 -5.06 10.79
CA GLY A 2 10.54 -6.05 11.84
C GLY A 2 10.79 -5.44 13.22
N PHE A 3 11.15 -4.17 13.29
CA PHE A 3 11.25 -3.42 14.56
C PHE A 3 10.38 -2.19 14.53
N SER A 4 9.72 -1.92 15.65
CA SER A 4 8.88 -0.72 15.80
C SER A 4 9.77 0.47 16.14
N LEU A 5 9.81 1.44 15.26
CA LEU A 5 10.48 2.71 15.48
C LEU A 5 9.71 3.82 14.76
N SER A 6 9.58 4.96 15.41
CA SER A 6 9.11 6.19 14.77
C SER A 6 10.03 7.33 15.09
N SER A 7 10.10 8.31 14.20
CA SER A 7 10.89 9.52 14.36
C SER A 7 10.02 10.72 14.05
N LEU A 8 9.98 11.68 14.94
CA LEU A 8 9.37 12.98 14.73
C LEU A 8 10.46 14.01 14.48
N THR A 9 10.45 14.60 13.30
CA THR A 9 11.43 15.61 12.89
C THR A 9 10.74 16.81 12.27
N GLY A 10 11.35 17.98 12.35
CA GLY A 10 10.78 19.20 11.80
C GLY A 10 11.69 20.41 12.00
N LYS A 11 11.14 21.59 11.68
CA LYS A 11 11.84 22.85 11.90
C LYS A 11 12.15 23.04 13.38
N ARG A 12 13.34 23.56 13.68
CA ARG A 12 13.84 23.76 15.05
C ARG A 12 12.84 24.52 15.93
N GLU A 13 12.28 25.62 15.42
CA GLU A 13 11.34 26.47 16.15
C GLU A 13 10.04 25.73 16.55
N LEU A 14 9.63 24.74 15.77
CA LEU A 14 8.47 23.89 16.08
C LEU A 14 8.86 22.75 17.04
N MET A 15 9.98 22.10 16.78
CA MET A 15 10.43 20.97 17.60
C MET A 15 10.81 21.41 19.02
N GLN A 16 11.33 22.63 19.20
CA GLN A 16 11.64 23.19 20.51
C GLN A 16 10.42 23.35 21.41
N LEU A 17 9.20 23.50 20.86
CA LEU A 17 7.97 23.58 21.65
C LEU A 17 7.65 22.31 22.44
N GLY A 18 8.23 21.17 22.09
CA GLY A 18 8.16 19.93 22.84
C GLY A 18 9.33 19.71 23.81
N GLY A 19 10.34 20.60 23.79
CA GLY A 19 11.54 20.51 24.60
C GLY A 19 11.39 21.03 26.02
N PHE A 20 12.52 21.11 26.73
CA PHE A 20 12.60 21.57 28.12
C PHE A 20 13.13 23.01 28.28
N ASP A 21 13.69 23.57 27.20
CA ASP A 21 14.44 24.84 27.24
C ASP A 21 13.54 26.06 27.02
N HIS A 22 12.28 26.01 27.51
CA HIS A 22 11.35 27.14 27.50
C HIS A 22 10.30 27.03 28.60
N ASP A 23 9.70 28.17 28.99
CA ASP A 23 8.67 28.28 30.02
C ASP A 23 7.23 28.15 29.51
N ARG A 24 7.06 27.74 28.24
CA ARG A 24 5.74 27.54 27.62
C ARG A 24 5.20 26.16 27.89
N GLU A 25 3.88 26.00 27.77
CA GLU A 25 3.27 24.67 27.73
C GLU A 25 3.84 23.83 26.58
N ARG A 26 4.17 22.57 26.86
CA ARG A 26 4.67 21.64 25.86
C ARG A 26 3.56 21.18 24.96
N VAL A 27 3.80 21.18 23.65
CA VAL A 27 2.80 20.84 22.65
C VAL A 27 2.63 19.33 22.42
N PHE A 28 3.53 18.49 22.93
CA PHE A 28 3.40 17.04 22.81
C PHE A 28 4.11 16.31 23.97
N LEU A 29 3.64 15.10 24.22
CA LEU A 29 4.24 14.16 25.16
C LEU A 29 4.90 13.02 24.40
N LEU A 30 6.17 12.74 24.70
CA LEU A 30 6.85 11.57 24.15
C LEU A 30 6.33 10.30 24.84
N SER A 31 5.93 9.31 24.05
CA SER A 31 5.67 7.96 24.57
C SER A 31 6.97 7.27 24.91
N THR A 32 7.05 6.72 26.13
CA THR A 32 8.26 6.06 26.63
C THR A 32 8.14 4.55 26.71
N THR A 33 6.97 3.97 26.47
CA THR A 33 6.73 2.52 26.61
C THR A 33 7.65 1.69 25.71
N HIS A 34 7.82 2.11 24.45
CA HIS A 34 8.73 1.50 23.48
C HIS A 34 9.74 2.51 22.94
N GLY A 35 9.85 3.66 23.58
CA GLY A 35 10.79 4.71 23.18
C GLY A 35 12.23 4.30 23.47
N ALA A 36 13.12 4.56 22.51
CA ALA A 36 14.57 4.38 22.66
C ALA A 36 15.02 2.95 22.99
N GLU A 37 14.27 1.92 22.59
CA GLU A 37 14.74 0.54 22.67
C GLU A 37 15.99 0.33 21.82
N THR A 38 17.08 -0.15 22.44
CA THR A 38 18.40 -0.23 21.81
C THR A 38 18.42 -1.02 20.51
N HIS A 39 17.69 -2.13 20.45
CA HIS A 39 17.60 -2.95 19.23
C HIS A 39 16.87 -2.23 18.09
N GLY A 40 15.81 -1.48 18.40
CA GLY A 40 15.10 -0.65 17.43
C GLY A 40 15.98 0.47 16.87
N LEU A 41 16.73 1.16 17.73
CA LEU A 41 17.68 2.19 17.34
C LEU A 41 18.83 1.63 16.48
N ALA A 42 19.36 0.45 16.85
CA ALA A 42 20.40 -0.21 16.05
C ALA A 42 19.88 -0.61 14.66
N ALA A 43 18.68 -1.16 14.58
CA ALA A 43 18.04 -1.49 13.30
C ALA A 43 17.80 -0.22 12.43
N ALA A 44 17.38 0.88 13.04
CA ALA A 44 17.20 2.15 12.32
C ALA A 44 18.51 2.68 11.75
N ILE A 45 19.59 2.66 12.53
CA ILE A 45 20.92 3.09 12.08
C ILE A 45 21.37 2.24 10.89
N ALA A 46 21.22 0.90 10.97
CA ALA A 46 21.56 -0.01 9.88
C ALA A 46 20.73 0.29 8.61
N THR A 47 19.42 0.50 8.77
CA THR A 47 18.53 0.85 7.65
C THR A 47 18.93 2.18 7.01
N MET A 48 19.17 3.22 7.82
CA MET A 48 19.60 4.53 7.30
C MET A 48 20.95 4.45 6.57
N LYS A 49 21.85 3.55 6.99
CA LYS A 49 23.11 3.29 6.31
C LYS A 49 22.88 2.75 4.90
N VAL A 50 22.00 1.74 4.75
CA VAL A 50 21.63 1.19 3.45
C VAL A 50 21.06 2.28 2.53
N TYR A 51 20.11 3.10 3.03
CA TYR A 51 19.54 4.21 2.26
C TYR A 51 20.56 5.24 1.79
N ARG A 52 21.66 5.40 2.52
CA ARG A 52 22.72 6.34 2.18
C ARG A 52 23.75 5.78 1.22
N GLU A 53 23.99 4.46 1.27
CA GLU A 53 25.05 3.77 0.52
C GLU A 53 24.51 3.14 -0.77
N GLU A 54 23.20 2.90 -0.87
CA GLU A 54 22.55 2.25 -2.01
C GLU A 54 21.43 3.12 -2.60
N PRO A 55 21.10 2.98 -3.89
CA PRO A 55 20.10 3.79 -4.57
C PRO A 55 18.66 3.31 -4.26
N VAL A 56 18.34 3.10 -2.97
CA VAL A 56 17.07 2.51 -2.54
C VAL A 56 15.88 3.29 -3.08
N ILE A 57 15.90 4.62 -2.95
CA ILE A 57 14.78 5.47 -3.35
C ILE A 57 14.53 5.34 -4.86
N ASP A 58 15.58 5.45 -5.67
CA ASP A 58 15.47 5.38 -7.13
C ASP A 58 14.90 4.02 -7.56
N VAL A 59 15.38 2.93 -6.95
CA VAL A 59 14.91 1.57 -7.22
C VAL A 59 13.42 1.41 -6.84
N LEU A 60 12.98 1.94 -5.69
CA LEU A 60 11.58 1.89 -5.29
C LEU A 60 10.68 2.64 -6.26
N TRP A 61 11.11 3.83 -6.72
CA TRP A 61 10.36 4.61 -7.69
C TRP A 61 10.30 3.94 -9.05
N GLN A 62 11.42 3.41 -9.55
CA GLN A 62 11.50 2.71 -10.83
C GLN A 62 10.60 1.47 -10.85
N ARG A 63 10.76 0.58 -9.87
CA ARG A 63 9.95 -0.66 -9.77
C ARG A 63 8.47 -0.35 -9.56
N GLY A 64 8.17 0.64 -8.75
CA GLY A 64 6.79 1.09 -8.55
C GLY A 64 6.16 1.68 -9.81
N GLN A 65 6.93 2.41 -10.62
CA GLN A 65 6.46 2.91 -11.91
C GLN A 65 6.18 1.76 -12.87
N SER A 66 7.09 0.77 -12.98
CA SER A 66 6.89 -0.42 -13.80
C SER A 66 5.62 -1.18 -13.38
N LEU A 67 5.41 -1.34 -12.07
CA LEU A 67 4.19 -1.95 -11.54
C LEU A 67 2.94 -1.15 -11.91
N ALA A 68 2.97 0.17 -11.74
CA ALA A 68 1.83 1.05 -12.05
C ALA A 68 1.44 0.97 -13.53
N ASP A 69 2.43 1.04 -14.41
CA ASP A 69 2.22 1.03 -15.85
C ASP A 69 1.71 -0.35 -16.31
N GLY A 70 2.30 -1.43 -15.81
CA GLY A 70 1.85 -2.79 -16.09
C GLY A 70 0.40 -3.05 -15.63
N LEU A 71 0.06 -2.61 -14.41
CA LEU A 71 -1.31 -2.77 -13.89
C LEU A 71 -2.33 -1.93 -14.66
N LYS A 72 -1.97 -0.70 -15.05
CA LYS A 72 -2.86 0.16 -15.87
C LYS A 72 -3.10 -0.45 -17.26
N ALA A 73 -2.04 -0.95 -17.89
CA ALA A 73 -2.15 -1.65 -19.17
C ALA A 73 -3.04 -2.91 -19.05
N ALA A 74 -2.80 -3.75 -18.05
CA ALA A 74 -3.61 -4.94 -17.80
C ALA A 74 -5.07 -4.62 -17.51
N ALA A 75 -5.35 -3.54 -16.77
CA ALA A 75 -6.72 -3.10 -16.50
C ALA A 75 -7.42 -2.58 -17.77
N ALA A 76 -6.70 -1.90 -18.66
CA ALA A 76 -7.20 -1.45 -19.94
C ALA A 76 -7.50 -2.65 -20.87
N ASP A 77 -6.58 -3.60 -20.97
CA ASP A 77 -6.74 -4.81 -21.79
C ASP A 77 -7.94 -5.66 -21.37
N ALA A 78 -8.18 -5.75 -20.05
CA ALA A 78 -9.35 -6.44 -19.51
C ALA A 78 -10.65 -5.60 -19.55
N GLY A 79 -10.60 -4.34 -19.99
CA GLY A 79 -11.75 -3.45 -20.01
C GLY A 79 -12.27 -3.04 -18.63
N VAL A 80 -11.39 -2.97 -17.61
CA VAL A 80 -11.75 -2.63 -16.23
C VAL A 80 -11.04 -1.38 -15.68
N ALA A 81 -10.39 -0.59 -16.52
CA ALA A 81 -9.61 0.57 -16.10
C ALA A 81 -10.42 1.58 -15.28
N ASP A 82 -11.68 1.83 -15.64
CA ASP A 82 -12.58 2.73 -14.91
C ASP A 82 -13.09 2.14 -13.59
N HIS A 83 -13.08 0.80 -13.48
CA HIS A 83 -13.55 0.07 -12.31
C HIS A 83 -12.44 -0.21 -11.29
N VAL A 84 -11.19 -0.31 -11.75
CA VAL A 84 -10.02 -0.58 -10.89
C VAL A 84 -8.96 0.53 -11.10
N PRO A 85 -9.22 1.76 -10.64
CA PRO A 85 -8.22 2.82 -10.73
C PRO A 85 -6.98 2.49 -9.91
N ILE A 86 -5.79 2.65 -10.52
CA ILE A 86 -4.48 2.54 -9.86
C ILE A 86 -4.01 3.95 -9.53
N LEU A 87 -3.83 4.23 -8.25
CA LEU A 87 -3.59 5.56 -7.70
C LEU A 87 -2.38 5.57 -6.77
N GLY A 88 -1.90 6.76 -6.42
CA GLY A 88 -0.81 6.95 -5.47
C GLY A 88 0.53 7.21 -6.14
N GLN A 89 1.55 7.31 -5.29
CA GLN A 89 2.93 7.46 -5.76
C GLN A 89 3.48 6.10 -6.18
N PRO A 90 4.40 6.03 -7.15
CA PRO A 90 4.95 4.76 -7.63
C PRO A 90 5.43 3.82 -6.53
N CYS A 91 6.13 4.33 -5.53
CA CYS A 91 6.62 3.52 -4.40
C CYS A 91 5.52 3.07 -3.40
N CYS A 92 4.31 3.61 -3.52
CA CYS A 92 3.19 3.32 -2.60
C CYS A 92 1.86 3.45 -3.33
N LEU A 93 1.56 2.48 -4.18
CA LEU A 93 0.33 2.44 -4.97
C LEU A 93 -0.83 1.88 -4.15
N VAL A 94 -2.02 2.35 -4.49
CA VAL A 94 -3.29 1.81 -4.03
C VAL A 94 -4.19 1.54 -5.22
N PHE A 95 -5.15 0.64 -5.07
CA PHE A 95 -6.15 0.39 -6.10
C PHE A 95 -7.56 0.55 -5.55
N GLY A 96 -8.43 1.07 -6.37
CA GLY A 96 -9.86 1.11 -6.14
C GLY A 96 -10.56 -0.17 -6.60
N SER A 97 -11.83 -0.30 -6.24
CA SER A 97 -12.71 -1.33 -6.79
C SER A 97 -14.13 -0.77 -6.86
N ARG A 98 -14.70 -0.75 -8.05
CA ARG A 98 -16.02 -0.16 -8.34
C ARG A 98 -16.92 -1.22 -8.99
N ASP A 99 -18.22 -1.09 -8.72
CA ASP A 99 -19.26 -1.93 -9.34
C ASP A 99 -19.64 -1.47 -10.75
N THR A 100 -20.71 -2.05 -11.27
CA THR A 100 -21.28 -1.73 -12.59
C THR A 100 -21.73 -0.28 -12.73
N ASP A 101 -22.10 0.37 -11.62
CA ASP A 101 -22.52 1.76 -11.60
C ASP A 101 -21.34 2.74 -11.34
N GLY A 102 -20.12 2.20 -11.31
CA GLY A 102 -18.89 2.97 -11.04
C GLY A 102 -18.74 3.39 -9.57
N GLN A 103 -19.54 2.84 -8.65
CA GLN A 103 -19.49 3.18 -7.24
C GLN A 103 -18.48 2.29 -6.47
N PRO A 104 -17.81 2.82 -5.43
CA PRO A 104 -16.93 2.01 -4.59
C PRO A 104 -17.65 0.77 -4.04
N SER A 105 -17.06 -0.40 -4.23
CA SER A 105 -17.71 -1.68 -3.94
C SER A 105 -16.84 -2.63 -3.14
N GLN A 106 -17.29 -2.99 -1.94
CA GLN A 106 -16.61 -3.98 -1.11
C GLN A 106 -16.72 -5.41 -1.67
N PRO A 107 -17.85 -5.83 -2.27
CA PRO A 107 -17.92 -7.10 -2.99
C PRO A 107 -16.85 -7.22 -4.09
N PHE A 108 -16.73 -6.25 -4.96
CA PHE A 108 -15.73 -6.25 -6.05
C PHE A 108 -14.30 -6.14 -5.52
N ARG A 109 -14.07 -5.39 -4.42
CA ARG A 109 -12.77 -5.40 -3.75
C ARG A 109 -12.44 -6.79 -3.21
N THR A 110 -13.42 -7.46 -2.60
CA THR A 110 -13.24 -8.81 -2.07
C THR A 110 -12.94 -9.81 -3.19
N LEU A 111 -13.63 -9.71 -4.31
CA LEU A 111 -13.38 -10.55 -5.48
C LEU A 111 -11.95 -10.37 -6.00
N LEU A 112 -11.50 -9.13 -6.19
CA LEU A 112 -10.14 -8.86 -6.65
C LEU A 112 -9.10 -9.43 -5.68
N MET A 113 -9.27 -9.20 -4.38
CA MET A 113 -8.40 -9.77 -3.34
C MET A 113 -8.41 -11.29 -3.33
N GLN A 114 -9.57 -11.93 -3.51
CA GLN A 114 -9.72 -13.38 -3.63
C GLN A 114 -8.92 -13.91 -4.81
N GLU A 115 -9.04 -13.28 -5.97
CA GLU A 115 -8.40 -13.77 -7.19
C GLU A 115 -6.88 -13.63 -7.18
N ILE A 116 -6.35 -12.51 -6.68
CA ILE A 116 -4.90 -12.36 -6.56
C ILE A 116 -4.31 -13.28 -5.47
N LEU A 117 -5.04 -13.47 -4.35
CA LEU A 117 -4.60 -14.38 -3.27
C LEU A 117 -4.54 -15.83 -3.74
N ARG A 118 -5.53 -16.30 -4.48
CA ARG A 118 -5.55 -17.66 -5.07
C ARG A 118 -4.39 -17.93 -6.00
N ARG A 119 -3.78 -16.88 -6.55
CA ARG A 119 -2.63 -16.93 -7.46
C ARG A 119 -1.30 -16.63 -6.76
N GLY A 120 -1.32 -16.46 -5.42
CA GLY A 120 -0.13 -16.34 -4.59
C GLY A 120 0.30 -14.91 -4.27
N VAL A 121 -0.53 -13.90 -4.56
CA VAL A 121 -0.25 -12.49 -4.18
C VAL A 121 -1.18 -12.06 -3.06
N LEU A 122 -0.61 -11.67 -1.92
CA LEU A 122 -1.31 -11.00 -0.83
C LEU A 122 -0.99 -9.50 -0.86
N ALA A 123 -1.89 -8.71 -1.39
CA ALA A 123 -1.70 -7.27 -1.52
C ALA A 123 -2.97 -6.50 -1.13
N THR A 124 -3.02 -5.97 0.08
CA THR A 124 -4.05 -5.02 0.52
C THR A 124 -3.79 -3.61 -0.01
N SER A 125 -2.53 -3.31 -0.31
CA SER A 125 -1.98 -2.15 -1.00
C SER A 125 -0.74 -2.60 -1.78
N LEU A 126 -0.30 -1.82 -2.73
CA LEU A 126 0.79 -2.17 -3.64
C LEU A 126 2.06 -1.39 -3.26
N VAL A 127 2.63 -1.74 -2.11
CA VAL A 127 3.85 -1.12 -1.60
C VAL A 127 5.06 -1.92 -2.08
N VAL A 128 5.84 -1.32 -2.96
CA VAL A 128 7.08 -1.90 -3.44
C VAL A 128 8.16 -1.80 -2.36
N ASN A 129 8.99 -2.81 -2.22
CA ASN A 129 10.16 -2.77 -1.35
C ASN A 129 11.46 -3.06 -2.11
N TYR A 130 12.59 -2.77 -1.47
CA TYR A 130 13.91 -2.89 -2.09
C TYR A 130 14.31 -4.34 -2.43
N SER A 131 13.72 -5.32 -1.74
CA SER A 131 13.99 -6.75 -2.00
C SER A 131 13.16 -7.33 -3.14
N HIS A 132 12.09 -6.67 -3.59
CA HIS A 132 11.35 -7.13 -4.76
C HIS A 132 12.24 -7.05 -6.01
N THR A 133 12.26 -8.10 -6.79
CA THR A 133 12.96 -8.15 -8.08
C THR A 133 12.05 -7.67 -9.22
N GLU A 134 12.60 -7.45 -10.41
CA GLU A 134 11.79 -7.19 -11.60
C GLU A 134 10.84 -8.37 -11.90
N ALA A 135 11.31 -9.60 -11.71
CA ALA A 135 10.48 -10.79 -11.88
C ALA A 135 9.28 -10.83 -10.90
N ASP A 136 9.43 -10.30 -9.69
CA ASP A 136 8.32 -10.19 -8.73
C ASP A 136 7.30 -9.15 -9.20
N ILE A 137 7.76 -8.05 -9.80
CA ILE A 137 6.89 -7.02 -10.38
C ILE A 137 6.12 -7.61 -11.58
N ASP A 138 6.82 -8.23 -12.52
CA ASP A 138 6.21 -8.84 -13.72
C ASP A 138 5.18 -9.91 -13.33
N ARG A 139 5.54 -10.77 -12.38
CA ARG A 139 4.63 -11.80 -11.86
C ARG A 139 3.41 -11.20 -11.19
N THR A 140 3.57 -10.10 -10.48
CA THR A 140 2.44 -9.39 -9.85
C THR A 140 1.50 -8.83 -10.92
N VAL A 141 2.04 -8.19 -11.96
CA VAL A 141 1.25 -7.68 -13.09
C VAL A 141 0.48 -8.81 -13.80
N GLU A 142 1.13 -9.94 -14.07
CA GLU A 142 0.50 -11.11 -14.69
C GLU A 142 -0.69 -11.62 -13.86
N ILE A 143 -0.50 -11.77 -12.54
CA ILE A 143 -1.55 -12.25 -11.63
C ILE A 143 -2.73 -11.27 -11.57
N PHE A 144 -2.46 -9.97 -11.53
CA PHE A 144 -3.52 -8.97 -11.57
C PHE A 144 -4.24 -8.96 -12.93
N SER A 145 -3.53 -9.15 -14.04
CA SER A 145 -4.13 -9.28 -15.37
C SER A 145 -5.15 -10.40 -15.40
N GLU A 146 -4.80 -11.60 -14.94
CA GLU A 146 -5.74 -12.71 -14.84
C GLU A 146 -6.95 -12.39 -13.95
N ALA A 147 -6.70 -11.75 -12.80
CA ALA A 147 -7.75 -11.36 -11.88
C ALA A 147 -8.69 -10.29 -12.48
N PHE A 148 -8.18 -9.39 -13.31
CA PHE A 148 -8.98 -8.38 -14.01
C PHE A 148 -9.94 -8.99 -15.03
N PHE A 149 -9.55 -10.04 -15.73
CA PHE A 149 -10.48 -10.76 -16.61
C PHE A 149 -11.61 -11.45 -15.81
N VAL A 150 -11.34 -11.96 -14.61
CA VAL A 150 -12.40 -12.47 -13.74
C VAL A 150 -13.30 -11.32 -13.26
N TYR A 151 -12.70 -10.19 -12.91
CA TYR A 151 -13.43 -8.99 -12.50
C TYR A 151 -14.37 -8.50 -13.63
N ARG A 152 -13.87 -8.45 -14.87
CA ARG A 152 -14.68 -8.09 -16.05
C ARG A 152 -15.89 -9.01 -16.18
N ARG A 153 -15.70 -10.32 -16.13
CA ARG A 153 -16.81 -11.27 -16.18
C ARG A 153 -17.82 -11.07 -15.05
N ALA A 154 -17.35 -10.76 -13.85
CA ALA A 154 -18.23 -10.50 -12.71
C ALA A 154 -19.06 -9.22 -12.89
N LEU A 155 -18.53 -8.20 -13.59
CA LEU A 155 -19.30 -7.02 -14.00
C LEU A 155 -20.41 -7.37 -15.00
N ASP A 156 -20.13 -8.29 -15.92
CA ASP A 156 -21.06 -8.64 -16.99
C ASP A 156 -22.13 -9.65 -16.56
N GLU A 157 -21.77 -10.59 -15.67
CA GLU A 157 -22.59 -11.77 -15.33
C GLU A 157 -23.19 -11.76 -13.93
N GLY A 158 -22.77 -10.81 -13.09
CA GLY A 158 -23.12 -10.75 -11.68
C GLY A 158 -22.03 -11.33 -10.77
N ILE A 159 -21.71 -10.59 -9.71
CA ILE A 159 -20.58 -10.90 -8.81
C ILE A 159 -20.81 -12.18 -7.99
N GLU A 160 -22.06 -12.54 -7.71
CA GLU A 160 -22.44 -13.68 -6.90
C GLU A 160 -21.98 -15.02 -7.49
N LYS A 161 -21.74 -15.06 -8.80
CA LYS A 161 -21.20 -16.25 -9.48
C LYS A 161 -19.72 -16.48 -9.22
N TYR A 162 -18.99 -15.43 -8.79
CA TYR A 162 -17.53 -15.42 -8.69
C TYR A 162 -17.03 -15.29 -7.28
N LEU A 163 -17.80 -14.68 -6.37
CA LEU A 163 -17.41 -14.48 -4.99
C LEU A 163 -17.67 -15.72 -4.15
N LEU A 164 -16.62 -16.28 -3.53
CA LEU A 164 -16.73 -17.54 -2.75
C LEU A 164 -17.22 -17.35 -1.33
N GLY A 165 -17.17 -16.14 -0.81
CA GLY A 165 -17.53 -15.86 0.57
C GLY A 165 -18.22 -14.52 0.76
N ARG A 166 -18.46 -14.16 2.02
CA ARG A 166 -19.04 -12.85 2.33
C ARG A 166 -18.06 -11.73 1.98
N PRO A 167 -18.54 -10.59 1.47
CA PRO A 167 -17.71 -9.43 1.27
C PRO A 167 -17.04 -8.95 2.56
N VAL A 168 -15.82 -8.42 2.46
CA VAL A 168 -15.16 -7.74 3.57
C VAL A 168 -15.95 -6.51 4.00
N LYS A 169 -15.86 -6.18 5.29
CA LYS A 169 -16.45 -4.96 5.83
C LYS A 169 -15.32 -4.00 6.21
N PRO A 170 -15.48 -2.69 5.97
CA PRO A 170 -14.53 -1.71 6.45
C PRO A 170 -14.35 -1.82 7.97
N ALA A 171 -13.11 -1.85 8.44
CA ALA A 171 -12.81 -1.91 9.88
C ALA A 171 -13.11 -0.56 10.56
N ILE A 172 -12.92 0.53 9.82
CA ILE A 172 -13.22 1.89 10.29
C ILE A 172 -14.68 2.16 9.93
N ARG A 173 -15.48 2.41 10.93
CA ARG A 173 -16.87 2.82 10.72
C ARG A 173 -16.89 4.24 10.16
N PRO A 174 -17.67 4.54 9.10
CA PRO A 174 -17.98 5.91 8.78
C PRO A 174 -18.66 6.52 10.02
N PHE A 175 -18.19 7.68 10.43
CA PHE A 175 -18.90 8.46 11.44
C PHE A 175 -20.29 8.78 10.87
N ALA A 176 -21.30 8.41 11.61
CA ALA A 176 -22.68 8.75 11.29
C ALA A 176 -22.90 10.25 11.43
#